data_6f81aecdd33cf73bd7f8ff12f70e133b
#
_entry.id   6f81aecdd33cf73bd7f8ff12f70e133b
#
_cell.length_a   1.000
_cell.length_b   1.000
_cell.length_c   1.000
_cell.angle_alpha   90.00
_cell.angle_beta   90.00
_cell.angle_gamma   90.00
#
_symmetry.space_group_name_H-M   'P 1'
#
loop_
_entity.id
_entity.type
_entity.pdbx_description
1 polymer ?
#
loop_
_entity_poly.entity_id
_entity_poly.type
_entity_poly.pdbx_seq_one_letter_code
_entity_poly.pdbx_strand_id
1 'polypeptide(L)'
;MQNSSEKIDNDKRDFLKTMGSLAAVGAVSAWLPTQKAEAWFFPVKERLINFPSDISVFKQLYENWSGESRYENAWTASPRNQQQVLSAINWAYQNGYKVRAKGMSHNWSPLLLDDQDKITKILLIDMPTHINKVSIDSNGVVTADAGIQMEALLTAMEYRNRGFLAIPAPGDLTLGGVLAIDGHGTGVPAIGEKKLAGQTYGSISNLVVSITAAVFDASQGKYVAKTFQRNDPDIRAFLVHIGRAFVLSAQLQTSANQNLRCESITNIHYKELFAQDKLAGRTFSHFLDQSGRVETIWFPFSDYPWLKVWTVTPQRPLTSRLTYKPFNYWFSDNLIKPITDLIHKIVVNKSAYLTPTFGKTQYEISKLGLNGTPLSGITTILTGGLASTQTYDLWGASKNVLMYVKPTTLRVTANGYAVITSRANVQKVIADFCDYYLVKMKQYQSLGRFPMNGPVEIRVTGLDHPEDSIIQGAETAALSAIKPCPDHPEWDCAVWFDILTLPGTPFSPQFYTEVEEWMSQRYQGDSLMRPEWSKGWGYTNQKAWGSSHYIDYEIPHVHAQGQADRLTIRSSSQILKQYDPHAVFTAPLSMRVLK
;
A
#
# COMPACT_ATOMS: atom_id res chain seq x y z
N MET A 1 1.96 -14.31 -44.50
CA MET A 1 1.18 -13.55 -43.52
C MET A 1 -0.16 -14.18 -43.10
N GLN A 2 -0.58 -15.30 -43.70
CA GLN A 2 -1.82 -16.02 -43.33
C GLN A 2 -1.69 -17.04 -42.17
N ASN A 3 -0.47 -17.50 -41.85
CA ASN A 3 -0.28 -18.55 -40.83
C ASN A 3 -0.23 -18.06 -39.36
N SER A 4 -0.18 -16.77 -39.12
CA SER A 4 -0.11 -16.24 -37.73
C SER A 4 -1.49 -15.95 -37.11
N SER A 5 -2.49 -15.64 -37.93
CA SER A 5 -3.85 -15.37 -37.44
C SER A 5 -4.63 -16.64 -37.09
N GLU A 6 -4.42 -17.73 -37.85
CA GLU A 6 -5.05 -19.03 -37.56
C GLU A 6 -4.48 -19.69 -36.29
N LYS A 7 -3.18 -19.50 -36.00
CA LYS A 7 -2.57 -20.03 -34.77
C LYS A 7 -3.07 -19.31 -33.51
N ILE A 8 -3.27 -18.00 -33.60
CA ILE A 8 -3.81 -17.18 -32.49
C ILE A 8 -5.29 -17.52 -32.24
N ASP A 9 -6.06 -17.84 -33.25
CA ASP A 9 -7.47 -18.20 -33.10
C ASP A 9 -7.66 -19.63 -32.57
N ASN A 10 -6.77 -20.54 -32.88
CA ASN A 10 -6.77 -21.88 -32.30
C ASN A 10 -6.34 -21.89 -30.84
N ASP A 11 -5.34 -21.09 -30.45
CA ASP A 11 -4.94 -20.94 -29.06
C ASP A 11 -6.06 -20.31 -28.20
N LYS A 12 -6.83 -19.36 -28.74
CA LYS A 12 -8.04 -18.82 -28.10
C LYS A 12 -9.15 -19.84 -27.96
N ARG A 13 -9.40 -20.66 -28.98
CA ARG A 13 -10.43 -21.71 -28.95
C ARG A 13 -10.09 -22.81 -27.94
N ASP A 14 -8.83 -23.22 -27.86
CA ASP A 14 -8.41 -24.24 -26.89
C ASP A 14 -8.40 -23.69 -25.47
N PHE A 15 -8.07 -22.41 -25.27
CA PHE A 15 -8.25 -21.72 -24.00
C PHE A 15 -9.72 -21.67 -23.56
N LEU A 16 -10.65 -21.31 -24.47
CA LEU A 16 -12.08 -21.25 -24.17
C LEU A 16 -12.69 -22.64 -23.93
N LYS A 17 -12.20 -23.69 -24.61
CA LYS A 17 -12.62 -25.08 -24.34
C LYS A 17 -12.16 -25.57 -22.96
N THR A 18 -10.95 -25.19 -22.55
CA THR A 18 -10.40 -25.50 -21.22
C THR A 18 -11.20 -24.78 -20.11
N MET A 19 -11.65 -23.54 -20.37
CA MET A 19 -12.48 -22.77 -19.44
C MET A 19 -13.94 -23.25 -19.40
N GLY A 20 -14.50 -23.72 -20.52
CA GLY A 20 -15.86 -24.30 -20.58
C GLY A 20 -16.00 -25.62 -19.79
N SER A 21 -14.93 -26.40 -19.67
CA SER A 21 -14.90 -27.62 -18.84
C SER A 21 -14.72 -27.32 -17.35
N LEU A 22 -14.27 -26.13 -16.95
CA LEU A 22 -14.09 -25.71 -15.56
C LEU A 22 -15.37 -25.17 -14.90
N ALA A 23 -16.38 -24.80 -15.69
CA ALA A 23 -17.69 -24.39 -15.15
C ALA A 23 -18.48 -25.54 -14.52
N ALA A 24 -18.03 -26.78 -14.69
CA ALA A 24 -18.68 -28.00 -14.16
C ALA A 24 -17.99 -28.59 -12.91
N VAL A 25 -16.91 -27.98 -12.39
CA VAL A 25 -16.19 -28.49 -11.21
C VAL A 25 -16.14 -27.41 -10.13
N GLY A 26 -17.27 -27.25 -9.46
CA GLY A 26 -17.28 -26.72 -8.11
C GLY A 26 -16.72 -27.79 -7.16
N ALA A 27 -15.45 -27.78 -6.92
CA ALA A 27 -14.71 -28.36 -5.79
C ALA A 27 -13.34 -28.89 -6.21
N VAL A 28 -12.34 -28.02 -6.31
CA VAL A 28 -10.96 -28.38 -5.98
C VAL A 28 -10.31 -27.18 -5.29
N SER A 29 -10.71 -26.96 -4.05
CA SER A 29 -9.89 -26.28 -3.06
C SER A 29 -8.92 -27.32 -2.54
N ALA A 30 -7.69 -27.15 -2.82
CA ALA A 30 -6.52 -27.67 -2.15
C ALA A 30 -5.48 -28.09 -3.18
N TRP A 31 -4.38 -27.40 -3.13
CA TRP A 31 -2.99 -27.84 -3.33
C TRP A 31 -2.14 -26.72 -3.92
N LEU A 32 -2.09 -25.62 -3.22
CA LEU A 32 -0.83 -24.96 -2.87
C LEU A 32 -0.84 -24.97 -1.33
N PRO A 33 0.26 -25.24 -0.66
CA PRO A 33 0.26 -25.06 0.76
C PRO A 33 0.04 -23.55 0.99
N THR A 34 -1.20 -23.17 1.30
CA THR A 34 -1.39 -22.09 2.22
C THR A 34 -0.64 -22.56 3.45
N GLN A 35 0.61 -22.21 3.57
CA GLN A 35 1.18 -22.14 4.88
C GLN A 35 0.33 -21.09 5.60
N LYS A 36 -0.79 -21.56 6.20
CA LYS A 36 -1.19 -21.01 7.48
C LYS A 36 0.13 -20.87 8.19
N ALA A 37 0.45 -19.67 8.62
CA ALA A 37 1.48 -19.48 9.61
C ALA A 37 0.96 -20.25 10.86
N GLU A 38 1.07 -21.56 10.84
CA GLU A 38 1.09 -22.36 12.04
C GLU A 38 2.35 -21.86 12.71
N ALA A 39 2.15 -21.01 13.72
CA ALA A 39 3.20 -20.71 14.66
C ALA A 39 3.60 -22.07 15.26
N TRP A 40 4.64 -22.65 14.69
CA TRP A 40 5.27 -23.83 15.27
C TRP A 40 5.84 -23.40 16.60
N PHE A 41 5.07 -23.61 17.67
CA PHE A 41 5.55 -23.44 19.02
C PHE A 41 6.59 -24.53 19.30
N PHE A 42 7.84 -24.24 18.95
CA PHE A 42 8.94 -25.02 19.50
C PHE A 42 9.04 -24.70 20.99
N PRO A 43 9.09 -25.69 21.89
CA PRO A 43 9.34 -25.43 23.30
C PRO A 43 10.71 -24.76 23.43
N VAL A 44 10.70 -23.48 23.73
CA VAL A 44 11.94 -22.68 23.85
C VAL A 44 12.64 -23.09 25.13
N LYS A 45 13.79 -23.77 25.02
CA LYS A 45 14.69 -24.02 26.15
C LYS A 45 15.41 -22.74 26.64
N GLU A 46 15.54 -21.74 25.78
CA GLU A 46 16.12 -20.46 26.10
C GLU A 46 15.04 -19.50 26.58
N ARG A 47 15.28 -18.84 27.70
CA ARG A 47 14.44 -17.78 28.22
C ARG A 47 15.23 -16.46 28.20
N LEU A 48 14.55 -15.35 27.90
CA LEU A 48 15.13 -14.04 28.14
C LEU A 48 15.27 -13.83 29.65
N ILE A 49 16.49 -13.57 30.11
CA ILE A 49 16.80 -13.42 31.54
C ILE A 49 16.04 -12.22 32.11
N ASN A 50 15.33 -12.41 33.23
CA ASN A 50 14.57 -11.36 33.92
C ASN A 50 13.53 -10.66 33.03
N PHE A 51 13.04 -11.34 31.97
CA PHE A 51 11.93 -10.81 31.19
C PHE A 51 10.64 -10.82 32.03
N PRO A 52 9.77 -9.79 31.94
CA PRO A 52 8.51 -9.72 32.71
C PRO A 52 7.71 -11.03 32.60
N SER A 53 7.43 -11.68 33.71
CA SER A 53 6.82 -13.02 33.75
C SER A 53 5.35 -13.05 33.33
N ASP A 54 4.68 -11.88 33.34
CA ASP A 54 3.29 -11.67 32.96
C ASP A 54 3.12 -11.40 31.44
N ILE A 55 4.22 -11.35 30.70
CA ILE A 55 4.22 -11.14 29.24
C ILE A 55 4.69 -12.42 28.54
N SER A 56 3.86 -12.92 27.62
CA SER A 56 4.24 -14.06 26.78
C SER A 56 5.36 -13.66 25.83
N VAL A 57 6.43 -14.47 25.78
CA VAL A 57 7.56 -14.27 24.87
C VAL A 57 7.97 -15.60 24.24
N PHE A 58 8.24 -15.58 22.93
CA PHE A 58 8.57 -16.76 22.13
C PHE A 58 9.44 -16.38 20.93
N LYS A 59 10.02 -17.38 20.30
CA LYS A 59 10.72 -17.22 19.02
C LYS A 59 9.78 -17.59 17.88
N GLN A 60 9.80 -16.81 16.80
CA GLN A 60 9.04 -17.11 15.59
C GLN A 60 9.83 -16.75 14.33
N LEU A 61 9.43 -17.33 13.21
CA LEU A 61 9.83 -16.86 11.90
C LEU A 61 9.18 -15.48 11.67
N TYR A 62 9.97 -14.49 11.29
CA TYR A 62 9.51 -13.28 10.68
C TYR A 62 9.67 -13.39 9.16
N GLU A 63 8.64 -13.06 8.43
CA GLU A 63 8.65 -12.90 6.99
C GLU A 63 7.77 -11.71 6.62
N ASN A 64 8.28 -10.81 5.77
CA ASN A 64 7.44 -9.73 5.26
C ASN A 64 6.48 -10.25 4.18
N TRP A 65 5.50 -9.44 3.78
CA TRP A 65 4.46 -9.89 2.85
C TRP A 65 5.04 -10.34 1.49
N SER A 66 6.05 -9.67 0.95
CA SER A 66 6.68 -10.09 -0.31
C SER A 66 7.50 -11.37 -0.19
N GLY A 67 7.89 -11.77 1.01
CA GLY A 67 8.79 -12.90 1.26
C GLY A 67 10.27 -12.60 1.03
N GLU A 68 10.62 -11.34 0.73
CA GLU A 68 11.99 -10.92 0.42
C GLU A 68 12.81 -10.59 1.68
N SER A 69 12.14 -10.29 2.80
CA SER A 69 12.77 -10.13 4.11
C SER A 69 12.35 -11.27 5.03
N ARG A 70 13.31 -12.08 5.44
CA ARG A 70 13.06 -13.27 6.26
C ARG A 70 14.09 -13.36 7.38
N TYR A 71 13.62 -13.59 8.61
CA TYR A 71 14.48 -13.72 9.79
C TYR A 71 13.99 -14.88 10.64
N GLU A 72 14.85 -15.88 10.80
CA GLU A 72 14.56 -17.07 11.61
C GLU A 72 14.70 -16.73 13.11
N ASN A 73 13.82 -17.33 13.93
CA ASN A 73 13.94 -17.28 15.39
C ASN A 73 13.94 -15.86 16.01
N ALA A 74 13.14 -14.94 15.47
CA ALA A 74 12.97 -13.59 16.03
C ALA A 74 12.28 -13.67 17.40
N TRP A 75 12.91 -13.13 18.46
CA TRP A 75 12.26 -12.97 19.76
C TRP A 75 11.06 -12.05 19.62
N THR A 76 9.89 -12.51 20.08
CA THR A 76 8.64 -11.77 20.01
C THR A 76 7.93 -11.80 21.35
N ALA A 77 7.61 -10.61 21.88
CA ALA A 77 6.76 -10.44 23.04
C ALA A 77 5.32 -10.17 22.59
N SER A 78 4.34 -10.75 23.28
CA SER A 78 2.91 -10.53 23.04
C SER A 78 2.24 -9.90 24.27
N PRO A 79 2.39 -8.59 24.46
CA PRO A 79 1.77 -7.86 25.58
C PRO A 79 0.27 -7.75 25.38
N ARG A 80 -0.50 -7.69 26.50
CA ARG A 80 -1.96 -7.62 26.49
C ARG A 80 -2.52 -6.21 26.69
N ASN A 81 -1.67 -5.24 27.01
CA ASN A 81 -2.06 -3.85 27.22
C ASN A 81 -0.83 -2.94 27.07
N GLN A 82 -1.05 -1.63 27.01
CA GLN A 82 0.02 -0.65 26.84
C GLN A 82 1.05 -0.66 27.99
N GLN A 83 0.63 -0.95 29.22
CA GLN A 83 1.56 -1.06 30.35
C GLN A 83 2.56 -2.20 30.15
N GLN A 84 2.11 -3.36 29.68
CA GLN A 84 2.99 -4.48 29.35
C GLN A 84 3.89 -4.18 28.13
N VAL A 85 3.41 -3.39 27.14
CA VAL A 85 4.26 -2.89 26.05
C VAL A 85 5.41 -2.08 26.62
N LEU A 86 5.14 -1.10 27.50
CA LEU A 86 6.17 -0.29 28.15
C LEU A 86 7.12 -1.12 29.03
N SER A 87 6.61 -2.13 29.72
CA SER A 87 7.43 -3.04 30.52
C SER A 87 8.43 -3.82 29.64
N ALA A 88 7.96 -4.32 28.49
CA ALA A 88 8.82 -5.03 27.52
C ALA A 88 9.88 -4.09 26.89
N ILE A 89 9.49 -2.84 26.56
CA ILE A 89 10.41 -1.81 26.04
C ILE A 89 11.48 -1.48 27.07
N ASN A 90 11.12 -1.28 28.33
CA ASN A 90 12.05 -0.95 29.40
C ASN A 90 12.99 -2.12 29.72
N TRP A 91 12.48 -3.35 29.71
CA TRP A 91 13.34 -4.52 29.82
C TRP A 91 14.36 -4.58 28.66
N ALA A 92 13.90 -4.35 27.44
CA ALA A 92 14.76 -4.34 26.25
C ALA A 92 15.85 -3.28 26.33
N TYR A 93 15.48 -2.06 26.74
CA TYR A 93 16.42 -0.97 26.99
C TYR A 93 17.52 -1.37 28.00
N GLN A 94 17.14 -1.92 29.16
CA GLN A 94 18.06 -2.35 30.21
C GLN A 94 19.00 -3.50 29.80
N ASN A 95 18.57 -4.33 28.85
CA ASN A 95 19.30 -5.52 28.37
C ASN A 95 19.97 -5.33 27.01
N GLY A 96 19.96 -4.10 26.46
CA GLY A 96 20.63 -3.76 25.21
C GLY A 96 19.97 -4.35 23.96
N TYR A 97 18.65 -4.58 23.99
CA TYR A 97 17.86 -4.98 22.83
C TYR A 97 17.31 -3.77 22.08
N LYS A 98 17.24 -3.88 20.74
CA LYS A 98 16.43 -3.00 19.90
C LYS A 98 15.00 -3.52 19.91
N VAL A 99 14.02 -2.60 19.89
CA VAL A 99 12.59 -2.93 19.93
C VAL A 99 11.93 -2.47 18.65
N ARG A 100 11.08 -3.32 18.06
CA ARG A 100 10.32 -2.97 16.87
C ARG A 100 8.87 -3.42 16.99
N ALA A 101 7.95 -2.53 16.64
CA ALA A 101 6.52 -2.85 16.60
C ALA A 101 6.23 -3.77 15.41
N LYS A 102 5.81 -5.00 15.68
CA LYS A 102 5.37 -5.93 14.64
C LYS A 102 3.85 -5.77 14.43
N GLY A 103 3.47 -5.30 13.24
CA GLY A 103 2.11 -5.35 12.72
C GLY A 103 1.88 -6.60 11.89
N MET A 104 1.24 -6.46 10.73
CA MET A 104 0.97 -7.57 9.80
C MET A 104 2.09 -7.80 8.78
N SER A 105 3.18 -7.03 8.88
CA SER A 105 4.38 -7.15 8.01
C SER A 105 4.10 -6.98 6.52
N HIS A 106 3.08 -6.20 6.17
CA HIS A 106 2.66 -5.92 4.80
C HIS A 106 3.47 -4.76 4.19
N ASN A 107 4.79 -4.88 4.23
CA ASN A 107 5.73 -3.94 3.66
C ASN A 107 6.75 -4.67 2.79
N TRP A 108 7.28 -3.98 1.79
CA TRP A 108 8.40 -4.45 0.97
C TRP A 108 9.72 -3.99 1.60
N SER A 109 9.80 -2.70 1.94
CA SER A 109 11.00 -2.11 2.53
C SER A 109 11.36 -2.79 3.87
N PRO A 110 12.66 -3.07 4.13
CA PRO A 110 13.12 -3.75 5.36
C PRO A 110 13.17 -2.78 6.56
N LEU A 111 12.03 -2.11 6.83
CA LEU A 111 11.90 -1.17 7.95
C LEU A 111 11.76 -1.89 9.29
N LEU A 112 11.35 -3.17 9.30
CA LEU A 112 11.21 -3.92 10.54
C LEU A 112 12.43 -4.79 10.80
N LEU A 113 12.81 -5.66 9.87
CA LEU A 113 14.00 -6.51 9.95
C LEU A 113 14.74 -6.50 8.62
N ASP A 114 16.06 -6.46 8.70
CA ASP A 114 17.01 -6.45 7.60
C ASP A 114 18.03 -7.58 7.77
N ASP A 115 18.67 -8.02 6.71
CA ASP A 115 19.77 -9.00 6.78
C ASP A 115 20.94 -8.55 7.67
N GLN A 116 21.12 -7.25 7.85
CA GLN A 116 22.13 -6.66 8.74
C GLN A 116 21.80 -6.84 10.23
N ASP A 117 20.56 -7.20 10.56
CA ASP A 117 20.11 -7.41 11.93
C ASP A 117 20.54 -8.75 12.55
N LYS A 118 21.17 -9.64 11.78
CA LYS A 118 21.52 -11.00 12.23
C LYS A 118 22.39 -11.05 13.49
N ILE A 119 23.15 -10.00 13.75
CA ILE A 119 24.02 -9.85 14.92
C ILE A 119 23.44 -8.93 16.00
N THR A 120 22.29 -8.35 15.77
CA THR A 120 21.65 -7.38 16.67
C THR A 120 20.67 -8.10 17.61
N LYS A 121 20.70 -7.75 18.90
CA LYS A 121 19.67 -8.19 19.84
C LYS A 121 18.36 -7.46 19.54
N ILE A 122 17.35 -8.16 19.05
CA ILE A 122 16.05 -7.59 18.65
C ILE A 122 14.94 -8.26 19.41
N LEU A 123 14.00 -7.46 19.90
CA LEU A 123 12.72 -7.86 20.44
C LEU A 123 11.60 -7.27 19.58
N LEU A 124 10.85 -8.12 18.89
CA LEU A 124 9.60 -7.74 18.25
C LEU A 124 8.50 -7.67 19.30
N ILE A 125 7.63 -6.67 19.18
CA ILE A 125 6.41 -6.57 19.99
C ILE A 125 5.22 -6.80 19.07
N ASP A 126 4.51 -7.88 19.31
CA ASP A 126 3.30 -8.28 18.57
C ASP A 126 2.14 -7.37 18.99
N MET A 127 1.82 -6.40 18.13
CA MET A 127 0.78 -5.40 18.40
C MET A 127 -0.63 -5.91 18.06
N PRO A 128 -0.88 -6.59 16.92
CA PRO A 128 -2.24 -6.90 16.48
C PRO A 128 -2.99 -7.86 17.40
N THR A 129 -2.32 -8.77 18.09
CA THR A 129 -2.97 -9.82 18.86
C THR A 129 -3.80 -9.28 20.02
N HIS A 130 -3.33 -8.27 20.72
CA HIS A 130 -4.01 -7.77 21.92
C HIS A 130 -4.09 -6.23 22.03
N ILE A 131 -3.28 -5.49 21.28
CA ILE A 131 -3.25 -4.02 21.33
C ILE A 131 -4.10 -3.48 20.17
N ASN A 132 -5.40 -3.68 20.24
CA ASN A 132 -6.34 -3.48 19.13
C ASN A 132 -7.69 -2.90 19.55
N LYS A 133 -7.74 -2.17 20.66
CA LYS A 133 -8.96 -1.52 21.14
C LYS A 133 -9.29 -0.29 20.29
N VAL A 134 -10.59 0.00 20.19
CA VAL A 134 -11.13 1.17 19.51
C VAL A 134 -12.33 1.72 20.28
N SER A 135 -12.44 3.04 20.32
CA SER A 135 -13.62 3.74 20.80
C SER A 135 -13.86 4.98 19.95
N ILE A 136 -15.11 5.44 19.92
CA ILE A 136 -15.54 6.61 19.14
C ILE A 136 -16.33 7.50 20.08
N ASP A 137 -15.91 8.75 20.20
CA ASP A 137 -16.60 9.72 21.05
C ASP A 137 -17.84 10.35 20.36
N SER A 138 -18.56 11.22 21.08
CA SER A 138 -19.75 11.91 20.57
C SER A 138 -19.47 12.87 19.41
N ASN A 139 -18.24 13.36 19.30
CA ASN A 139 -17.80 14.27 18.23
C ASN A 139 -17.34 13.49 16.96
N GLY A 140 -17.25 12.16 17.07
CA GLY A 140 -16.80 11.30 16.00
C GLY A 140 -15.27 11.20 15.90
N VAL A 141 -14.54 11.59 16.95
CA VAL A 141 -13.10 11.31 17.05
C VAL A 141 -12.93 9.85 17.48
N VAL A 142 -12.11 9.12 16.75
CA VAL A 142 -11.79 7.72 17.02
C VAL A 142 -10.50 7.66 17.81
N THR A 143 -10.52 6.98 18.96
CA THR A 143 -9.31 6.59 19.71
C THR A 143 -9.05 5.11 19.43
N ALA A 144 -7.88 4.79 18.89
CA ALA A 144 -7.54 3.43 18.48
C ALA A 144 -6.12 3.05 18.90
N ASP A 145 -5.95 1.83 19.37
CA ASP A 145 -4.63 1.23 19.61
C ASP A 145 -3.90 1.01 18.28
N ALA A 146 -2.56 1.14 18.30
CA ALA A 146 -1.75 1.07 17.08
C ALA A 146 -1.75 -0.32 16.40
N GLY A 147 -2.09 -1.38 17.12
CA GLY A 147 -2.17 -2.74 16.60
C GLY A 147 -3.51 -3.10 15.96
N ILE A 148 -4.53 -2.22 16.00
CA ILE A 148 -5.82 -2.51 15.35
C ILE A 148 -5.64 -2.60 13.84
N GLN A 149 -6.29 -3.60 13.22
CA GLN A 149 -6.31 -3.72 11.76
C GLN A 149 -7.28 -2.71 11.14
N MET A 150 -6.94 -2.18 9.97
CA MET A 150 -7.73 -1.15 9.29
C MET A 150 -9.17 -1.62 9.00
N GLU A 151 -9.38 -2.87 8.61
CA GLU A 151 -10.73 -3.42 8.40
C GLU A 151 -11.55 -3.41 9.70
N ALA A 152 -10.94 -3.78 10.84
CA ALA A 152 -11.61 -3.77 12.14
C ALA A 152 -11.92 -2.33 12.60
N LEU A 153 -10.97 -1.41 12.43
CA LEU A 153 -11.15 0.02 12.72
C LEU A 153 -12.32 0.60 11.91
N LEU A 154 -12.29 0.42 10.60
CA LEU A 154 -13.32 0.96 9.70
C LEU A 154 -14.68 0.27 9.89
N THR A 155 -14.70 -0.99 10.30
CA THR A 155 -15.94 -1.69 10.66
C THR A 155 -16.57 -1.08 11.92
N ALA A 156 -15.77 -0.78 12.95
CA ALA A 156 -16.25 -0.10 14.15
C ALA A 156 -16.78 1.31 13.85
N MET A 157 -16.13 2.03 12.92
CA MET A 157 -16.57 3.34 12.46
C MET A 157 -17.88 3.26 11.66
N GLU A 158 -18.03 2.29 10.77
CA GLU A 158 -19.23 2.08 9.96
C GLU A 158 -20.48 1.88 10.83
N TYR A 159 -20.39 1.16 11.95
CA TYR A 159 -21.49 1.03 12.92
C TYR A 159 -21.97 2.37 13.51
N ARG A 160 -21.15 3.39 13.44
CA ARG A 160 -21.46 4.77 13.87
C ARG A 160 -21.70 5.71 12.68
N ASN A 161 -21.88 5.18 11.48
CA ASN A 161 -22.00 5.93 10.23
C ASN A 161 -20.82 6.90 10.01
N ARG A 162 -19.61 6.46 10.38
CA ARG A 162 -18.36 7.20 10.20
C ARG A 162 -17.44 6.48 9.23
N GLY A 163 -16.58 7.23 8.54
CA GLY A 163 -15.63 6.69 7.57
C GLY A 163 -14.51 7.66 7.23
N PHE A 164 -13.59 7.20 6.36
CA PHE A 164 -12.56 8.00 5.72
C PHE A 164 -12.86 8.08 4.22
N LEU A 165 -12.41 9.15 3.55
CA LEU A 165 -12.62 9.34 2.11
C LEU A 165 -11.72 8.42 1.27
N ALA A 166 -10.48 8.23 1.73
CA ALA A 166 -9.47 7.40 1.09
C ALA A 166 -8.87 6.45 2.13
N ILE A 167 -8.69 5.20 1.76
CA ILE A 167 -8.17 4.15 2.65
C ILE A 167 -7.26 3.21 1.86
N PRO A 168 -6.23 2.63 2.48
CA PRO A 168 -5.41 1.60 1.84
C PRO A 168 -6.26 0.40 1.40
N ALA A 169 -5.93 -0.19 0.26
CA ALA A 169 -6.66 -1.34 -0.29
C ALA A 169 -6.56 -2.62 0.57
N PRO A 170 -5.43 -2.95 1.25
CA PRO A 170 -5.36 -4.07 2.18
C PRO A 170 -6.03 -3.73 3.52
N GLY A 171 -6.95 -4.59 3.97
CA GLY A 171 -7.67 -4.40 5.24
C GLY A 171 -6.95 -4.92 6.48
N ASP A 172 -5.96 -5.78 6.32
CA ASP A 172 -5.18 -6.39 7.41
C ASP A 172 -4.03 -5.52 7.93
N LEU A 173 -3.75 -4.37 7.32
CA LEU A 173 -2.73 -3.43 7.81
C LEU A 173 -3.07 -2.95 9.22
N THR A 174 -2.08 -2.84 10.11
CA THR A 174 -2.28 -2.21 11.41
C THR A 174 -2.21 -0.69 11.32
N LEU A 175 -2.99 0.01 12.14
CA LEU A 175 -2.99 1.48 12.19
C LEU A 175 -1.58 2.03 12.40
N GLY A 176 -0.82 1.52 13.37
CA GLY A 176 0.55 1.98 13.63
C GLY A 176 1.48 1.77 12.44
N GLY A 177 1.32 0.66 11.69
CA GLY A 177 2.08 0.43 10.47
C GLY A 177 1.70 1.41 9.36
N VAL A 178 0.41 1.68 9.18
CA VAL A 178 -0.10 2.65 8.18
C VAL A 178 0.42 4.06 8.46
N LEU A 179 0.37 4.51 9.73
CA LEU A 179 0.92 5.81 10.12
C LEU A 179 2.44 5.88 9.89
N ALA A 180 3.17 4.81 10.21
CA ALA A 180 4.63 4.81 10.10
C ALA A 180 5.14 5.10 8.68
N ILE A 181 4.41 4.69 7.65
CA ILE A 181 4.84 4.69 6.25
C ILE A 181 4.05 5.63 5.33
N ASP A 182 3.25 6.53 5.90
CA ASP A 182 2.41 7.44 5.13
C ASP A 182 1.32 6.73 4.31
N GLY A 183 0.67 5.72 4.90
CA GLY A 183 -0.31 4.88 4.20
C GLY A 183 -1.50 5.67 3.69
N HIS A 184 -1.82 5.50 2.41
CA HIS A 184 -2.80 6.30 1.68
C HIS A 184 -3.78 5.40 0.90
N GLY A 185 -4.81 6.00 0.34
CA GLY A 185 -5.75 5.34 -0.55
C GLY A 185 -5.71 5.90 -1.97
N THR A 186 -6.88 6.09 -2.55
CA THR A 186 -7.09 6.67 -3.89
C THR A 186 -8.18 7.73 -3.79
N GLY A 187 -7.88 8.95 -4.21
CA GLY A 187 -8.89 10.01 -4.31
C GLY A 187 -8.35 11.43 -4.26
N VAL A 188 -9.04 12.27 -5.01
CA VAL A 188 -9.06 13.74 -4.96
C VAL A 188 -10.52 14.16 -5.01
N PRO A 189 -10.89 15.42 -4.72
CA PRO A 189 -12.28 15.86 -4.94
C PRO A 189 -12.66 15.72 -6.41
N ALA A 190 -13.82 15.17 -6.74
CA ALA A 190 -14.40 15.32 -8.08
C ALA A 190 -14.64 16.80 -8.40
N ILE A 191 -14.75 17.16 -9.69
CA ILE A 191 -15.08 18.56 -10.04
C ILE A 191 -16.44 18.92 -9.41
N GLY A 192 -16.45 19.98 -8.59
CA GLY A 192 -17.62 20.41 -7.85
C GLY A 192 -17.89 19.70 -6.53
N GLU A 193 -17.15 18.64 -6.20
CA GLU A 193 -17.21 17.98 -4.87
C GLU A 193 -16.60 18.90 -3.82
N LYS A 194 -17.36 19.16 -2.74
CA LYS A 194 -16.88 19.97 -1.61
C LYS A 194 -16.39 19.05 -0.50
N LYS A 195 -15.14 19.27 -0.09
CA LYS A 195 -14.58 18.63 1.10
C LYS A 195 -15.26 19.18 2.36
N LEU A 196 -15.72 18.29 3.22
CA LEU A 196 -16.31 18.63 4.52
C LEU A 196 -15.22 18.71 5.60
N ALA A 197 -15.52 19.40 6.71
CA ALA A 197 -14.61 19.43 7.85
C ALA A 197 -14.27 18.01 8.34
N GLY A 198 -13.00 17.77 8.65
CA GLY A 198 -12.50 16.47 9.09
C GLY A 198 -12.23 15.46 7.96
N GLN A 199 -12.38 15.87 6.70
CA GLN A 199 -12.06 15.05 5.53
C GLN A 199 -10.69 15.41 4.95
N THR A 200 -9.91 14.39 4.56
CA THR A 200 -8.71 14.54 3.75
C THR A 200 -8.72 13.54 2.59
N TYR A 201 -8.10 13.91 1.49
CA TYR A 201 -7.77 13.03 0.37
C TYR A 201 -6.29 12.61 0.38
N GLY A 202 -5.54 13.02 1.40
CA GLY A 202 -4.17 12.62 1.67
C GLY A 202 -4.05 11.28 2.38
N SER A 203 -2.98 11.13 3.13
CA SER A 203 -2.69 9.92 3.91
C SER A 203 -3.57 9.79 5.17
N ILE A 204 -3.57 8.60 5.77
CA ILE A 204 -4.21 8.36 7.07
C ILE A 204 -3.53 9.19 8.18
N SER A 205 -2.24 9.48 8.05
CA SER A 205 -1.50 10.33 8.99
C SER A 205 -2.05 11.75 9.05
N ASN A 206 -2.64 12.25 7.96
CA ASN A 206 -3.26 13.57 7.95
C ASN A 206 -4.60 13.64 8.71
N LEU A 207 -5.19 12.50 9.08
CA LEU A 207 -6.39 12.42 9.92
C LEU A 207 -6.08 12.45 11.42
N VAL A 208 -4.82 12.39 11.81
CA VAL A 208 -4.41 12.30 13.21
C VAL A 208 -4.74 13.58 13.97
N VAL A 209 -5.39 13.42 15.14
CA VAL A 209 -5.68 14.46 16.13
C VAL A 209 -4.64 14.45 17.25
N SER A 210 -4.23 13.25 17.67
CA SER A 210 -3.13 13.05 18.63
C SER A 210 -2.47 11.69 18.45
N ILE A 211 -1.21 11.57 18.85
CA ILE A 211 -0.46 10.31 18.91
C ILE A 211 0.08 10.11 20.31
N THR A 212 -0.12 8.91 20.86
CA THR A 212 0.58 8.45 22.06
C THR A 212 1.70 7.51 21.66
N ALA A 213 2.94 7.86 22.01
CA ALA A 213 4.14 7.07 21.69
C ALA A 213 4.95 6.76 22.95
N ALA A 214 5.74 5.69 22.89
CA ALA A 214 6.74 5.40 23.90
C ALA A 214 7.94 6.33 23.72
N VAL A 215 8.29 7.08 24.74
CA VAL A 215 9.41 8.05 24.75
C VAL A 215 10.25 7.87 25.99
N PHE A 216 11.54 8.20 25.93
CA PHE A 216 12.43 8.17 27.09
C PHE A 216 12.18 9.40 27.98
N ASP A 217 11.92 9.15 29.27
CA ASP A 217 11.84 10.17 30.30
C ASP A 217 13.12 10.16 31.14
N ALA A 218 13.95 11.17 30.95
CA ALA A 218 15.22 11.27 31.64
C ALA A 218 15.07 11.40 33.17
N SER A 219 13.98 11.98 33.67
CA SER A 219 13.72 12.13 35.10
C SER A 219 13.39 10.80 35.77
N GLN A 220 12.77 9.87 35.01
CA GLN A 220 12.44 8.53 35.50
C GLN A 220 13.45 7.46 35.06
N GLY A 221 14.38 7.78 34.15
CA GLY A 221 15.37 6.85 33.61
C GLY A 221 14.75 5.68 32.83
N LYS A 222 13.57 5.87 32.22
CA LYS A 222 12.83 4.80 31.53
C LYS A 222 11.92 5.34 30.41
N TYR A 223 11.46 4.42 29.57
CA TYR A 223 10.44 4.73 28.56
C TYR A 223 9.05 4.79 29.18
N VAL A 224 8.31 5.84 28.82
CA VAL A 224 6.95 6.13 29.27
C VAL A 224 6.05 6.46 28.08
N ALA A 225 4.73 6.41 28.27
CA ALA A 225 3.79 6.91 27.28
C ALA A 225 3.72 8.44 27.32
N LYS A 226 3.85 9.09 26.16
CA LYS A 226 3.64 10.53 25.98
C LYS A 226 2.68 10.76 24.84
N THR A 227 1.69 11.62 25.05
CA THR A 227 0.75 12.04 24.02
C THR A 227 1.18 13.38 23.45
N PHE A 228 1.23 13.44 22.11
CA PHE A 228 1.44 14.64 21.31
C PHE A 228 0.13 15.03 20.66
N GLN A 229 -0.28 16.28 20.83
CA GLN A 229 -1.44 16.84 20.13
C GLN A 229 -1.06 17.24 18.71
N ARG A 230 -2.02 17.31 17.79
CA ARG A 230 -1.75 17.62 16.37
C ARG A 230 -1.06 18.97 16.15
N ASN A 231 -1.20 19.91 17.06
CA ASN A 231 -0.55 21.22 17.04
C ASN A 231 0.74 21.30 17.89
N ASP A 232 1.19 20.19 18.50
CA ASP A 232 2.49 20.16 19.15
C ASP A 232 3.59 20.16 18.08
N PRO A 233 4.61 21.06 18.17
CA PRO A 233 5.64 21.17 17.14
C PRO A 233 6.36 19.86 16.82
N ASP A 234 6.52 18.97 17.80
CA ASP A 234 7.29 17.73 17.63
C ASP A 234 6.47 16.58 17.00
N ILE A 235 5.12 16.68 16.97
CA ILE A 235 4.27 15.64 16.40
C ILE A 235 4.59 15.40 14.92
N ARG A 236 5.11 16.43 14.20
CA ARG A 236 5.47 16.33 12.77
C ARG A 236 6.42 15.19 12.45
N ALA A 237 7.26 14.76 13.44
CA ALA A 237 8.16 13.63 13.28
C ALA A 237 7.52 12.27 13.62
N PHE A 238 6.38 12.28 14.33
CA PHE A 238 5.65 11.08 14.74
C PHE A 238 4.50 10.71 13.78
N LEU A 239 3.99 11.67 13.00
CA LEU A 239 2.90 11.45 12.04
C LEU A 239 3.29 10.43 10.96
N VAL A 240 4.55 10.54 10.46
CA VAL A 240 5.21 9.57 9.60
C VAL A 240 6.63 9.41 10.12
N HIS A 241 7.07 8.19 10.45
CA HIS A 241 8.32 7.99 11.18
C HIS A 241 9.18 6.81 10.70
N ILE A 242 8.76 6.12 9.64
CA ILE A 242 9.46 4.99 9.01
C ILE A 242 10.06 3.97 10.01
N GLY A 243 9.28 3.62 11.03
CA GLY A 243 9.66 2.66 12.07
C GLY A 243 10.61 3.19 13.16
N ARG A 244 10.94 4.51 13.18
CA ARG A 244 11.88 5.12 14.14
C ARG A 244 11.20 5.57 15.44
N ALA A 245 9.87 5.53 15.53
CA ALA A 245 9.09 5.75 16.75
C ALA A 245 8.26 4.51 17.08
N PHE A 246 7.89 4.36 18.35
CA PHE A 246 6.99 3.31 18.80
C PHE A 246 5.64 3.91 19.21
N VAL A 247 4.68 3.88 18.28
CA VAL A 247 3.32 4.37 18.51
C VAL A 247 2.51 3.34 19.29
N LEU A 248 1.85 3.77 20.34
CA LEU A 248 0.97 2.96 21.20
C LEU A 248 -0.49 3.06 20.76
N SER A 249 -0.94 4.28 20.49
CA SER A 249 -2.31 4.59 20.06
C SER A 249 -2.36 5.93 19.33
N ALA A 250 -3.46 6.17 18.60
CA ALA A 250 -3.73 7.48 17.98
C ALA A 250 -5.20 7.85 18.12
N GLN A 251 -5.48 9.15 18.09
CA GLN A 251 -6.80 9.71 17.86
C GLN A 251 -6.88 10.20 16.41
N LEU A 252 -8.00 9.88 15.75
CA LEU A 252 -8.23 10.22 14.34
C LEU A 252 -9.56 10.97 14.21
N GLN A 253 -9.55 12.04 13.44
CA GLN A 253 -10.80 12.69 13.00
C GLN A 253 -11.50 11.82 11.97
N THR A 254 -12.84 11.88 11.93
CA THR A 254 -13.66 11.13 10.99
C THR A 254 -14.75 11.99 10.40
N SER A 255 -15.30 11.57 9.29
CA SER A 255 -16.48 12.19 8.66
C SER A 255 -17.64 11.18 8.55
N ALA A 256 -18.78 11.64 8.04
CA ALA A 256 -19.87 10.74 7.68
C ALA A 256 -19.38 9.72 6.65
N ASN A 257 -19.76 8.45 6.84
CA ASN A 257 -19.44 7.40 5.88
C ASN A 257 -20.14 7.66 4.54
N GLN A 258 -19.50 7.25 3.46
CA GLN A 258 -20.03 7.37 2.11
C GLN A 258 -20.37 5.98 1.56
N ASN A 259 -21.43 5.92 0.78
CA ASN A 259 -21.66 4.80 -0.13
C ASN A 259 -21.03 5.12 -1.48
N LEU A 260 -20.27 4.17 -1.99
CA LEU A 260 -19.57 4.27 -3.26
C LEU A 260 -20.09 3.23 -4.25
N ARG A 261 -20.12 3.60 -5.51
CA ARG A 261 -20.21 2.69 -6.65
C ARG A 261 -18.81 2.52 -7.24
N CYS A 262 -18.38 1.28 -7.45
CA CYS A 262 -17.13 0.93 -8.12
C CYS A 262 -17.44 0.33 -9.47
N GLU A 263 -17.11 1.03 -10.55
CA GLU A 263 -17.21 0.54 -11.91
C GLU A 263 -15.84 0.11 -12.41
N SER A 264 -15.76 -1.12 -12.90
CA SER A 264 -14.53 -1.70 -13.49
C SER A 264 -14.66 -1.75 -15.01
N ILE A 265 -13.77 -1.07 -15.71
CA ILE A 265 -13.78 -0.90 -17.17
C ILE A 265 -12.51 -1.55 -17.74
N THR A 266 -12.66 -2.43 -18.74
CA THR A 266 -11.56 -3.20 -19.34
C THR A 266 -11.50 -3.08 -20.85
N ASN A 267 -12.18 -2.13 -21.45
CA ASN A 267 -12.30 -1.97 -22.89
C ASN A 267 -11.84 -0.60 -23.42
N ILE A 268 -11.05 0.13 -22.63
CA ILE A 268 -10.40 1.36 -23.07
C ILE A 268 -8.95 1.02 -23.39
N HIS A 269 -8.54 1.28 -24.62
CA HIS A 269 -7.16 1.01 -25.04
C HIS A 269 -6.19 1.96 -24.33
N TYR A 270 -5.00 1.49 -23.94
CA TYR A 270 -4.02 2.31 -23.22
C TYR A 270 -3.66 3.61 -23.95
N LYS A 271 -3.63 3.61 -25.28
CA LYS A 271 -3.37 4.82 -26.09
C LYS A 271 -4.44 5.90 -25.96
N GLU A 272 -5.69 5.53 -25.65
CA GLU A 272 -6.76 6.48 -25.32
C GLU A 272 -6.67 6.88 -23.85
N LEU A 273 -6.59 5.90 -22.94
CA LEU A 273 -6.60 6.16 -21.50
C LEU A 273 -5.42 7.01 -21.05
N PHE A 274 -4.23 6.73 -21.60
CA PHE A 274 -2.97 7.42 -21.27
C PHE A 274 -2.50 8.38 -22.40
N ALA A 275 -3.42 8.89 -23.22
CA ALA A 275 -3.07 9.87 -24.25
C ALA A 275 -2.43 11.12 -23.63
N GLN A 276 -1.50 11.77 -24.37
CA GLN A 276 -0.88 13.03 -23.94
C GLN A 276 -1.91 14.15 -23.81
N ASP A 277 -2.87 14.22 -24.75
CA ASP A 277 -3.97 15.18 -24.68
C ASP A 277 -5.09 14.63 -23.78
N LYS A 278 -5.35 15.33 -22.67
CA LYS A 278 -6.43 15.00 -21.75
C LYS A 278 -7.83 15.03 -22.37
N LEU A 279 -7.98 15.70 -23.51
CA LEU A 279 -9.24 15.83 -24.26
C LEU A 279 -9.41 14.74 -25.34
N ALA A 280 -8.46 13.83 -25.47
CA ALA A 280 -8.48 12.78 -26.51
C ALA A 280 -9.54 11.69 -26.33
N GLY A 281 -10.55 11.90 -25.48
CA GLY A 281 -11.64 10.96 -25.24
C GLY A 281 -11.71 10.48 -23.79
N ARG A 282 -11.77 9.15 -23.56
CA ARG A 282 -11.88 8.53 -22.23
C ARG A 282 -10.51 8.40 -21.57
N THR A 283 -9.87 9.55 -21.32
CA THR A 283 -8.55 9.61 -20.67
C THR A 283 -8.66 9.38 -19.17
N PHE A 284 -7.53 9.10 -18.50
CA PHE A 284 -7.49 8.95 -17.05
C PHE A 284 -8.02 10.21 -16.33
N SER A 285 -7.59 11.40 -16.79
CA SER A 285 -8.05 12.67 -16.22
C SER A 285 -9.55 12.91 -16.44
N HIS A 286 -10.14 12.44 -17.55
CA HIS A 286 -11.59 12.52 -17.76
C HIS A 286 -12.35 11.81 -16.62
N PHE A 287 -11.97 10.59 -16.28
CA PHE A 287 -12.59 9.86 -15.17
C PHE A 287 -12.26 10.47 -13.80
N LEU A 288 -11.03 10.95 -13.61
CA LEU A 288 -10.62 11.62 -12.38
C LEU A 288 -11.45 12.88 -12.13
N ASP A 289 -11.73 13.65 -13.16
CA ASP A 289 -12.55 14.87 -13.07
C ASP A 289 -13.99 14.56 -12.69
N GLN A 290 -14.54 13.47 -13.17
CA GLN A 290 -15.93 13.07 -12.89
C GLN A 290 -16.11 12.41 -11.52
N SER A 291 -15.18 11.57 -11.09
CA SER A 291 -15.35 10.72 -9.91
C SER A 291 -14.43 11.07 -8.74
N GLY A 292 -13.30 11.69 -9.01
CA GLY A 292 -12.25 11.96 -8.04
C GLY A 292 -11.47 10.74 -7.59
N ARG A 293 -11.95 9.52 -7.83
CA ARG A 293 -11.34 8.28 -7.34
C ARG A 293 -11.16 7.30 -8.49
N VAL A 294 -9.92 7.20 -8.97
CA VAL A 294 -9.56 6.39 -10.14
C VAL A 294 -8.28 5.63 -9.89
N GLU A 295 -8.26 4.38 -10.29
CA GLU A 295 -7.08 3.52 -10.31
C GLU A 295 -7.02 2.73 -11.59
N THR A 296 -5.82 2.52 -12.12
CA THR A 296 -5.59 1.57 -13.21
C THR A 296 -4.65 0.46 -12.76
N ILE A 297 -4.96 -0.76 -13.21
CA ILE A 297 -4.11 -1.95 -13.07
C ILE A 297 -3.79 -2.39 -14.49
N TRP A 298 -2.56 -2.12 -14.93
CA TRP A 298 -2.15 -2.37 -16.31
C TRP A 298 -1.17 -3.52 -16.40
N PHE A 299 -1.65 -4.68 -16.82
CA PHE A 299 -0.84 -5.87 -16.98
C PHE A 299 0.17 -5.71 -18.14
N PRO A 300 1.43 -6.17 -17.98
CA PRO A 300 2.46 -6.01 -18.99
C PRO A 300 2.05 -6.73 -20.30
N PHE A 301 2.38 -6.11 -21.43
CA PHE A 301 2.04 -6.61 -22.78
C PHE A 301 0.54 -6.74 -23.09
N SER A 302 -0.36 -6.16 -22.25
CA SER A 302 -1.78 -6.02 -22.56
C SER A 302 -2.07 -4.65 -23.17
N ASP A 303 -3.08 -4.60 -24.05
CA ASP A 303 -3.48 -3.34 -24.71
C ASP A 303 -4.53 -2.57 -23.90
N TYR A 304 -5.16 -3.21 -22.94
CA TYR A 304 -6.28 -2.65 -22.18
C TYR A 304 -5.99 -2.72 -20.68
N PRO A 305 -5.79 -1.58 -20.00
CA PRO A 305 -5.75 -1.54 -18.55
C PRO A 305 -7.11 -1.90 -17.93
N TRP A 306 -7.09 -2.48 -16.72
CA TRP A 306 -8.26 -2.54 -15.88
C TRP A 306 -8.38 -1.20 -15.14
N LEU A 307 -9.36 -0.40 -15.55
CA LEU A 307 -9.70 0.88 -14.93
C LEU A 307 -10.78 0.67 -13.87
N LYS A 308 -10.55 1.16 -12.66
CA LYS A 308 -11.51 1.19 -11.55
C LYS A 308 -11.88 2.65 -11.28
N VAL A 309 -13.19 2.93 -11.26
CA VAL A 309 -13.75 4.25 -11.00
C VAL A 309 -14.72 4.16 -9.85
N TRP A 310 -14.46 4.92 -8.77
CA TRP A 310 -15.37 4.96 -7.62
C TRP A 310 -16.07 6.31 -7.56
N THR A 311 -17.41 6.27 -7.57
CA THR A 311 -18.25 7.45 -7.51
C THR A 311 -19.06 7.45 -6.22
N VAL A 312 -19.15 8.60 -5.55
CA VAL A 312 -20.05 8.77 -4.41
C VAL A 312 -21.48 8.61 -4.89
N THR A 313 -22.16 7.57 -4.42
CA THR A 313 -23.49 7.19 -4.89
C THR A 313 -24.34 6.82 -3.67
N PRO A 314 -25.07 7.80 -3.08
CA PRO A 314 -25.82 7.58 -1.83
C PRO A 314 -26.86 6.46 -1.92
N GLN A 315 -27.52 6.32 -3.08
CA GLN A 315 -28.52 5.29 -3.34
C GLN A 315 -27.97 4.23 -4.30
N ARG A 316 -28.25 2.96 -4.01
CA ARG A 316 -27.81 1.87 -4.84
C ARG A 316 -28.45 1.90 -6.23
N PRO A 317 -27.66 1.93 -7.32
CA PRO A 317 -28.18 1.68 -8.66
C PRO A 317 -28.74 0.27 -8.79
N LEU A 318 -29.82 0.08 -9.54
CA LEU A 318 -30.51 -1.21 -9.70
C LEU A 318 -29.59 -2.29 -10.30
N THR A 319 -28.65 -1.89 -11.15
CA THR A 319 -27.69 -2.78 -11.81
C THR A 319 -26.49 -3.14 -10.95
N SER A 320 -26.22 -2.36 -9.90
CA SER A 320 -25.01 -2.56 -9.08
C SER A 320 -25.19 -3.72 -8.11
N ARG A 321 -24.15 -4.53 -7.97
CA ARG A 321 -24.06 -5.59 -6.97
C ARG A 321 -23.80 -4.99 -5.59
N LEU A 322 -24.65 -5.33 -4.62
CA LEU A 322 -24.47 -4.91 -3.23
C LEU A 322 -23.32 -5.69 -2.57
N THR A 323 -22.47 -4.96 -1.83
CA THR A 323 -21.38 -5.52 -1.03
C THR A 323 -21.58 -5.20 0.44
N TYR A 324 -21.58 -6.25 1.29
CA TYR A 324 -21.76 -6.13 2.75
C TYR A 324 -20.45 -6.21 3.54
N LYS A 325 -19.35 -6.52 2.85
CA LYS A 325 -17.98 -6.65 3.40
C LYS A 325 -16.97 -6.32 2.32
N PRO A 326 -15.69 -6.10 2.62
CA PRO A 326 -14.65 -5.90 1.64
C PRO A 326 -14.73 -6.89 0.49
N PHE A 327 -14.85 -6.38 -0.74
CA PHE A 327 -15.09 -7.20 -1.91
C PHE A 327 -13.77 -7.62 -2.54
N ASN A 328 -13.46 -8.90 -2.45
CA ASN A 328 -12.31 -9.48 -3.11
C ASN A 328 -12.71 -10.14 -4.41
N TYR A 329 -12.00 -9.75 -5.45
CA TYR A 329 -12.16 -10.37 -6.76
C TYR A 329 -11.57 -11.78 -6.73
N TRP A 330 -12.35 -12.79 -7.11
CA TRP A 330 -11.94 -14.19 -7.05
C TRP A 330 -10.65 -14.50 -7.83
N PHE A 331 -10.42 -13.75 -8.93
CA PHE A 331 -9.24 -13.91 -9.77
C PHE A 331 -7.98 -13.27 -9.16
N SER A 332 -8.11 -12.48 -8.10
CA SER A 332 -6.98 -11.92 -7.35
C SER A 332 -6.49 -12.85 -6.25
N ASP A 333 -7.39 -13.65 -5.66
CA ASP A 333 -7.09 -14.50 -4.50
C ASP A 333 -6.84 -15.97 -4.91
N ASN A 334 -7.61 -16.47 -5.86
CA ASN A 334 -7.55 -17.86 -6.29
C ASN A 334 -6.86 -17.93 -7.64
N LEU A 335 -5.55 -18.11 -7.62
CA LEU A 335 -4.79 -18.31 -8.85
C LEU A 335 -5.24 -19.63 -9.49
N ILE A 336 -5.87 -19.53 -10.64
CA ILE A 336 -6.26 -20.71 -11.42
C ILE A 336 -5.04 -21.41 -11.96
N LYS A 337 -5.14 -22.73 -12.18
CA LYS A 337 -4.02 -23.58 -12.63
C LYS A 337 -3.22 -23.02 -13.81
N PRO A 338 -3.82 -22.45 -14.88
CA PRO A 338 -3.03 -21.86 -15.97
C PRO A 338 -2.10 -20.72 -15.52
N ILE A 339 -2.52 -19.90 -14.54
CA ILE A 339 -1.70 -18.82 -13.96
C ILE A 339 -0.56 -19.42 -13.14
N THR A 340 -0.85 -20.37 -12.24
CA THR A 340 0.18 -21.00 -11.42
C THR A 340 1.20 -21.76 -12.25
N ASP A 341 0.79 -22.42 -13.33
CA ASP A 341 1.67 -23.11 -14.27
C ASP A 341 2.59 -22.12 -14.99
N LEU A 342 2.09 -20.95 -15.41
CA LEU A 342 2.89 -19.89 -16.02
C LEU A 342 3.88 -19.28 -15.02
N ILE A 343 3.45 -18.99 -13.80
CA ILE A 343 4.33 -18.51 -12.74
C ILE A 343 5.46 -19.51 -12.50
N HIS A 344 5.13 -20.79 -12.35
CA HIS A 344 6.15 -21.84 -12.17
C HIS A 344 7.14 -21.89 -13.33
N LYS A 345 6.67 -21.82 -14.58
CA LYS A 345 7.54 -21.81 -15.76
C LYS A 345 8.44 -20.57 -15.80
N ILE A 346 7.91 -19.38 -15.48
CA ILE A 346 8.67 -18.13 -15.52
C ILE A 346 9.71 -18.10 -14.40
N VAL A 347 9.31 -18.38 -13.16
CA VAL A 347 10.15 -18.20 -11.96
C VAL A 347 11.08 -19.40 -11.75
N VAL A 348 10.53 -20.61 -11.74
CA VAL A 348 11.29 -21.84 -11.42
C VAL A 348 12.06 -22.34 -12.62
N ASN A 349 11.41 -22.45 -13.78
CA ASN A 349 12.04 -22.97 -15.00
C ASN A 349 12.78 -21.88 -15.81
N LYS A 350 12.81 -20.63 -15.30
CA LYS A 350 13.47 -19.47 -15.91
C LYS A 350 13.02 -19.21 -17.38
N SER A 351 11.78 -19.54 -17.70
CA SER A 351 11.18 -19.34 -19.03
C SER A 351 10.60 -17.92 -19.17
N ALA A 352 11.42 -16.90 -18.94
CA ALA A 352 11.01 -15.49 -18.90
C ALA A 352 10.32 -15.01 -20.19
N TYR A 353 10.60 -15.65 -21.35
CA TYR A 353 9.96 -15.36 -22.64
C TYR A 353 8.43 -15.58 -22.64
N LEU A 354 7.89 -16.27 -21.63
CA LEU A 354 6.45 -16.45 -21.43
C LEU A 354 5.77 -15.25 -20.79
N THR A 355 6.52 -14.24 -20.34
CA THR A 355 5.98 -13.03 -19.70
C THR A 355 4.91 -12.33 -20.54
N PRO A 356 5.04 -12.14 -21.87
CA PRO A 356 3.96 -11.56 -22.67
C PRO A 356 2.66 -12.37 -22.63
N THR A 357 2.77 -13.71 -22.67
CA THR A 357 1.62 -14.60 -22.52
C THR A 357 1.00 -14.47 -21.13
N PHE A 358 1.83 -14.41 -20.09
CA PHE A 358 1.39 -14.28 -18.71
C PHE A 358 0.60 -12.99 -18.48
N GLY A 359 1.12 -11.83 -18.92
CA GLY A 359 0.43 -10.54 -18.77
C GLY A 359 -0.91 -10.51 -19.51
N LYS A 360 -0.97 -11.00 -20.75
CA LYS A 360 -2.23 -11.13 -21.51
C LYS A 360 -3.22 -12.07 -20.83
N THR A 361 -2.75 -13.19 -20.28
CA THR A 361 -3.59 -14.14 -19.56
C THR A 361 -4.17 -13.53 -18.29
N GLN A 362 -3.37 -12.77 -17.52
CA GLN A 362 -3.85 -12.05 -16.34
C GLN A 362 -4.99 -11.07 -16.71
N TYR A 363 -4.81 -10.31 -17.80
CA TYR A 363 -5.84 -9.40 -18.30
C TYR A 363 -7.13 -10.14 -18.69
N GLU A 364 -7.04 -11.21 -19.50
CA GLU A 364 -8.23 -11.93 -19.96
C GLU A 364 -9.00 -12.59 -18.79
N ILE A 365 -8.30 -13.11 -17.80
CA ILE A 365 -8.93 -13.68 -16.60
C ILE A 365 -9.61 -12.59 -15.77
N SER A 366 -8.97 -11.43 -15.59
CA SER A 366 -9.58 -10.30 -14.90
C SER A 366 -10.84 -9.82 -15.61
N LYS A 367 -10.78 -9.66 -16.94
CA LYS A 367 -11.91 -9.30 -17.79
C LYS A 367 -13.06 -10.31 -17.69
N LEU A 368 -12.76 -11.60 -17.73
CA LEU A 368 -13.75 -12.65 -17.58
C LEU A 368 -14.40 -12.62 -16.18
N GLY A 369 -13.59 -12.45 -15.14
CA GLY A 369 -14.08 -12.36 -13.76
C GLY A 369 -14.97 -11.15 -13.51
N LEU A 370 -14.66 -10.03 -14.15
CA LEU A 370 -15.47 -8.82 -14.04
C LEU A 370 -16.81 -8.95 -14.79
N ASN A 371 -16.78 -9.41 -16.02
CA ASN A 371 -17.98 -9.47 -16.88
C ASN A 371 -18.89 -10.67 -16.55
N GLY A 372 -18.39 -11.70 -15.87
CA GLY A 372 -19.13 -12.93 -15.59
C GLY A 372 -19.44 -13.74 -16.84
N THR A 373 -20.37 -14.69 -16.73
CA THR A 373 -20.84 -15.49 -17.87
C THR A 373 -21.92 -14.76 -18.66
N PRO A 374 -22.09 -14.97 -19.96
CA PRO A 374 -23.09 -14.29 -20.80
C PRO A 374 -24.53 -14.38 -20.29
N LEU A 375 -24.87 -15.43 -19.53
CA LEU A 375 -26.22 -15.65 -18.97
C LEU A 375 -26.49 -14.81 -17.72
N SER A 376 -25.49 -14.14 -17.17
CA SER A 376 -25.61 -13.44 -15.88
C SER A 376 -26.29 -12.06 -15.99
N GLY A 377 -26.31 -11.43 -17.17
CA GLY A 377 -26.86 -10.08 -17.36
C GLY A 377 -28.35 -9.97 -17.02
N ILE A 378 -29.17 -10.88 -17.53
CA ILE A 378 -30.62 -10.90 -17.26
C ILE A 378 -30.88 -11.23 -15.79
N THR A 379 -30.14 -12.17 -15.22
CA THR A 379 -30.24 -12.56 -13.81
C THR A 379 -29.88 -11.40 -12.89
N THR A 380 -28.89 -10.58 -13.27
CA THR A 380 -28.48 -9.39 -12.50
C THR A 380 -29.62 -8.37 -12.36
N ILE A 381 -30.33 -8.10 -13.44
CA ILE A 381 -31.45 -7.15 -13.45
C ILE A 381 -32.61 -7.69 -12.60
N LEU A 382 -32.98 -8.97 -12.78
CA LEU A 382 -34.11 -9.57 -12.10
C LEU A 382 -33.88 -9.77 -10.58
N THR A 383 -32.64 -9.98 -10.17
CA THR A 383 -32.28 -10.24 -8.76
C THR A 383 -31.69 -9.01 -8.07
N GLY A 384 -31.66 -7.86 -8.73
CA GLY A 384 -31.03 -6.66 -8.21
C GLY A 384 -29.54 -6.85 -7.89
N GLY A 385 -28.84 -7.67 -8.69
CA GLY A 385 -27.42 -7.95 -8.53
C GLY A 385 -27.06 -9.01 -7.49
N LEU A 386 -28.01 -9.56 -6.74
CA LEU A 386 -27.73 -10.52 -5.66
C LEU A 386 -27.26 -11.89 -6.16
N ALA A 387 -27.78 -12.37 -7.29
CA ALA A 387 -27.44 -13.66 -7.89
C ALA A 387 -26.50 -13.57 -9.09
N SER A 388 -25.97 -12.38 -9.40
CA SER A 388 -25.08 -12.17 -10.55
C SER A 388 -23.65 -12.65 -10.26
N THR A 389 -23.04 -13.27 -11.27
CA THR A 389 -21.59 -13.56 -11.27
C THR A 389 -20.76 -12.34 -11.71
N GLN A 390 -21.40 -11.29 -12.25
CA GLN A 390 -20.75 -10.04 -12.66
C GLN A 390 -20.22 -9.28 -11.45
N THR A 391 -19.01 -8.72 -11.60
CA THR A 391 -18.33 -7.97 -10.54
C THR A 391 -17.78 -6.62 -11.03
N TYR A 392 -18.13 -6.21 -12.25
CA TYR A 392 -17.68 -4.94 -12.81
C TYR A 392 -18.41 -3.72 -12.23
N ASP A 393 -19.56 -3.89 -11.56
CA ASP A 393 -20.35 -2.81 -10.98
C ASP A 393 -20.75 -3.20 -9.56
N LEU A 394 -20.03 -2.65 -8.58
CA LEU A 394 -20.22 -2.91 -7.16
C LEU A 394 -20.73 -1.65 -6.46
N TRP A 395 -21.56 -1.83 -5.42
CA TRP A 395 -22.02 -0.74 -4.59
C TRP A 395 -22.05 -1.15 -3.12
N GLY A 396 -21.67 -0.23 -2.22
CA GLY A 396 -21.71 -0.44 -0.78
C GLY A 396 -21.06 0.68 0.01
N ALA A 397 -20.97 0.49 1.34
CA ALA A 397 -20.21 1.38 2.19
C ALA A 397 -18.74 1.47 1.72
N SER A 398 -18.11 2.63 1.86
CA SER A 398 -16.79 2.93 1.29
C SER A 398 -15.76 1.83 1.53
N LYS A 399 -15.65 1.33 2.76
CA LYS A 399 -14.78 0.21 3.14
C LYS A 399 -14.98 -1.03 2.25
N ASN A 400 -16.22 -1.36 1.92
CA ASN A 400 -16.56 -2.61 1.23
C ASN A 400 -16.16 -2.62 -0.24
N VAL A 401 -15.97 -1.46 -0.86
CA VAL A 401 -15.58 -1.32 -2.27
C VAL A 401 -14.17 -0.78 -2.47
N LEU A 402 -13.58 -0.14 -1.44
CA LEU A 402 -12.21 0.36 -1.48
C LEU A 402 -11.20 -0.69 -1.01
N MET A 403 -11.57 -1.57 -0.07
CA MET A 403 -10.71 -2.67 0.38
C MET A 403 -10.94 -3.91 -0.49
N TYR A 404 -9.97 -4.23 -1.34
CA TYR A 404 -10.07 -5.36 -2.27
C TYR A 404 -8.80 -6.23 -2.32
N VAL A 405 -7.81 -5.97 -1.47
CA VAL A 405 -6.58 -6.76 -1.34
C VAL A 405 -6.62 -7.58 -0.05
N LYS A 406 -6.29 -8.86 -0.15
CA LYS A 406 -6.19 -9.79 0.97
C LYS A 406 -4.75 -10.23 1.22
N PRO A 407 -4.44 -10.76 2.42
CA PRO A 407 -3.16 -11.40 2.69
C PRO A 407 -2.82 -12.55 1.73
N THR A 408 -3.84 -13.16 1.12
CA THR A 408 -3.72 -14.28 0.16
C THR A 408 -3.50 -13.85 -1.28
N THR A 409 -3.53 -12.55 -1.58
CA THR A 409 -3.22 -12.03 -2.92
C THR A 409 -1.79 -12.41 -3.34
N LEU A 410 -1.57 -12.63 -4.63
CA LEU A 410 -0.28 -13.01 -5.19
C LEU A 410 0.84 -12.08 -4.71
N ARG A 411 1.86 -12.65 -4.08
CA ARG A 411 3.04 -11.91 -3.63
C ARG A 411 3.85 -11.39 -4.81
N VAL A 412 4.19 -10.12 -4.74
CA VAL A 412 4.98 -9.42 -5.76
C VAL A 412 6.06 -8.57 -5.12
N THR A 413 7.13 -8.31 -5.86
CA THR A 413 8.04 -7.20 -5.61
C THR A 413 7.44 -5.95 -6.22
N ALA A 414 7.50 -4.83 -5.51
CA ALA A 414 6.99 -3.55 -6.00
C ALA A 414 7.96 -2.42 -5.72
N ASN A 415 8.19 -1.55 -6.70
CA ASN A 415 8.67 -0.20 -6.44
C ASN A 415 7.49 0.76 -6.35
N GLY A 416 7.68 1.95 -5.75
CA GLY A 416 6.60 2.92 -5.65
C GLY A 416 7.11 4.34 -5.45
N TYR A 417 6.48 5.28 -6.17
CA TYR A 417 6.80 6.71 -6.12
C TYR A 417 5.54 7.55 -6.19
N ALA A 418 5.52 8.64 -5.42
CA ALA A 418 4.57 9.73 -5.54
C ALA A 418 5.15 10.83 -6.43
N VAL A 419 4.45 11.23 -7.46
CA VAL A 419 4.76 12.40 -8.28
C VAL A 419 3.77 13.50 -7.95
N ILE A 420 4.22 14.48 -7.15
CA ILE A 420 3.42 15.63 -6.75
C ILE A 420 3.33 16.58 -7.92
N THR A 421 2.13 17.06 -8.23
CA THR A 421 1.87 17.93 -9.38
C THR A 421 0.50 18.62 -9.26
N SER A 422 0.16 19.48 -10.21
CA SER A 422 -1.19 20.02 -10.32
C SER A 422 -2.15 19.03 -10.99
N ARG A 423 -3.41 19.06 -10.63
CA ARG A 423 -4.47 18.27 -11.28
C ARG A 423 -4.48 18.44 -12.80
N ALA A 424 -4.20 19.66 -13.28
CA ALA A 424 -4.14 19.94 -14.71
C ALA A 424 -3.03 19.16 -15.43
N ASN A 425 -1.97 18.79 -14.72
CA ASN A 425 -0.79 18.11 -15.25
C ASN A 425 -0.83 16.58 -15.08
N VAL A 426 -1.81 16.02 -14.35
CA VAL A 426 -1.92 14.57 -14.05
C VAL A 426 -1.84 13.74 -15.33
N GLN A 427 -2.62 14.11 -16.36
CA GLN A 427 -2.65 13.33 -17.61
C GLN A 427 -1.28 13.26 -18.28
N LYS A 428 -0.57 14.38 -18.31
CA LYS A 428 0.78 14.46 -18.90
C LYS A 428 1.80 13.63 -18.10
N VAL A 429 1.75 13.68 -16.77
CA VAL A 429 2.60 12.86 -15.89
C VAL A 429 2.40 11.38 -16.17
N ILE A 430 1.14 10.94 -16.28
CA ILE A 430 0.81 9.54 -16.58
C ILE A 430 1.27 9.15 -18.00
N ALA A 431 1.01 9.99 -18.99
CA ALA A 431 1.37 9.72 -20.37
C ALA A 431 2.88 9.59 -20.55
N ASP A 432 3.67 10.52 -20.00
CA ASP A 432 5.13 10.51 -20.06
C ASP A 432 5.70 9.21 -19.43
N PHE A 433 5.18 8.80 -18.29
CA PHE A 433 5.57 7.54 -17.66
C PHE A 433 5.23 6.33 -18.54
N CYS A 434 4.01 6.25 -19.06
CA CYS A 434 3.56 5.11 -19.86
C CYS A 434 4.36 4.99 -21.17
N ASP A 435 4.67 6.12 -21.82
CA ASP A 435 5.49 6.15 -23.03
C ASP A 435 6.90 5.63 -22.74
N TYR A 436 7.54 6.12 -21.66
CA TYR A 436 8.87 5.64 -21.27
C TYR A 436 8.85 4.14 -20.92
N TYR A 437 7.87 3.70 -20.08
CA TYR A 437 7.72 2.30 -19.69
C TYR A 437 7.61 1.38 -20.90
N LEU A 438 6.79 1.74 -21.90
CA LEU A 438 6.62 0.94 -23.12
C LEU A 438 7.90 0.88 -23.95
N VAL A 439 8.63 1.99 -24.08
CA VAL A 439 9.92 2.03 -24.78
C VAL A 439 10.91 1.09 -24.09
N LYS A 440 11.02 1.18 -22.76
CA LYS A 440 11.90 0.30 -21.98
C LYS A 440 11.52 -1.16 -22.08
N MET A 441 10.24 -1.50 -21.96
CA MET A 441 9.76 -2.88 -22.11
C MET A 441 10.12 -3.47 -23.49
N LYS A 442 10.00 -2.68 -24.56
CA LYS A 442 10.40 -3.09 -25.92
C LYS A 442 11.91 -3.27 -26.04
N GLN A 443 12.73 -2.37 -25.45
CA GLN A 443 14.18 -2.49 -25.43
C GLN A 443 14.63 -3.80 -24.75
N TYR A 444 14.10 -4.10 -23.58
CA TYR A 444 14.41 -5.34 -22.89
C TYR A 444 13.93 -6.57 -23.67
N GLN A 445 12.72 -6.54 -24.22
CA GLN A 445 12.18 -7.62 -25.04
C GLN A 445 13.06 -7.91 -26.28
N SER A 446 13.60 -6.87 -26.95
CA SER A 446 14.50 -7.05 -28.11
C SER A 446 15.80 -7.77 -27.76
N LEU A 447 16.20 -7.71 -26.48
CA LEU A 447 17.34 -8.43 -25.91
C LEU A 447 16.96 -9.82 -25.35
N GLY A 448 15.71 -10.27 -25.52
CA GLY A 448 15.21 -11.51 -24.91
C GLY A 448 15.06 -11.43 -23.39
N ARG A 449 14.99 -10.24 -22.82
CA ARG A 449 14.87 -10.00 -21.37
C ARG A 449 13.45 -9.54 -21.01
N PHE A 450 12.92 -10.01 -19.89
CA PHE A 450 11.55 -9.74 -19.46
C PHE A 450 11.53 -9.42 -17.95
N PRO A 451 11.96 -8.21 -17.56
CA PRO A 451 12.12 -7.83 -16.15
C PRO A 451 10.81 -7.64 -15.40
N MET A 452 9.72 -7.29 -16.12
CA MET A 452 8.42 -6.96 -15.53
C MET A 452 7.36 -7.95 -15.99
N ASN A 453 6.73 -8.64 -15.03
CA ASN A 453 5.67 -9.61 -15.26
C ASN A 453 4.45 -9.43 -14.35
N GLY A 454 4.48 -8.45 -13.42
CA GLY A 454 3.34 -7.93 -12.68
C GLY A 454 2.80 -6.65 -13.31
N PRO A 455 1.63 -6.16 -12.86
CA PRO A 455 1.02 -4.94 -13.39
C PRO A 455 1.77 -3.66 -12.99
N VAL A 456 1.48 -2.59 -13.70
CA VAL A 456 1.66 -1.21 -13.23
C VAL A 456 0.34 -0.75 -12.65
N GLU A 457 0.38 -0.22 -11.42
CA GLU A 457 -0.77 0.41 -10.78
C GLU A 457 -0.57 1.92 -10.76
N ILE A 458 -1.59 2.67 -11.21
CA ILE A 458 -1.57 4.13 -11.26
C ILE A 458 -2.80 4.63 -10.51
N ARG A 459 -2.56 5.50 -9.51
CA ARG A 459 -3.63 6.12 -8.72
C ARG A 459 -3.29 7.57 -8.40
N VAL A 460 -4.29 8.35 -7.99
CA VAL A 460 -4.11 9.77 -7.64
C VAL A 460 -4.69 10.03 -6.25
N THR A 461 -3.95 10.77 -5.43
CA THR A 461 -4.39 11.25 -4.11
C THR A 461 -4.29 12.77 -4.04
N GLY A 462 -5.02 13.36 -3.08
CA GLY A 462 -4.69 14.69 -2.60
C GLY A 462 -3.40 14.71 -1.79
N LEU A 463 -3.06 15.85 -1.24
CA LEU A 463 -1.89 16.07 -0.42
C LEU A 463 -2.25 16.14 1.07
N ASP A 464 -1.25 16.02 1.94
CA ASP A 464 -1.38 16.12 3.40
C ASP A 464 -1.39 17.58 3.86
N HIS A 465 -2.45 18.30 3.48
CA HIS A 465 -2.67 19.67 3.93
C HIS A 465 -3.02 19.71 5.42
N PRO A 466 -2.26 20.44 6.26
CA PRO A 466 -2.57 20.54 7.70
C PRO A 466 -3.92 21.24 7.95
N GLU A 467 -4.41 22.04 7.03
CA GLU A 467 -5.72 22.70 7.04
C GLU A 467 -6.91 21.72 6.96
N ASP A 468 -6.66 20.46 6.57
CA ASP A 468 -7.67 19.40 6.60
C ASP A 468 -7.97 18.92 8.03
N SER A 469 -7.09 19.25 8.98
CA SER A 469 -7.28 18.88 10.38
C SER A 469 -8.36 19.73 11.04
N ILE A 470 -9.15 19.11 11.92
CA ILE A 470 -10.08 19.82 12.83
C ILE A 470 -9.34 20.58 13.92
N ILE A 471 -8.05 20.38 14.07
CA ILE A 471 -7.20 21.05 15.09
C ILE A 471 -6.56 22.29 14.47
N GLN A 472 -6.84 23.44 15.06
CA GLN A 472 -6.22 24.68 14.65
C GLN A 472 -4.71 24.67 14.93
N GLY A 473 -3.91 25.13 13.94
CA GLY A 473 -2.46 25.12 14.04
C GLY A 473 -1.85 23.73 13.90
N ALA A 474 -2.53 22.83 13.21
CA ALA A 474 -2.05 21.48 12.95
C ALA A 474 -0.69 21.47 12.25
N GLU A 475 0.21 20.59 12.69
CA GLU A 475 1.52 20.40 12.08
C GLU A 475 1.46 19.45 10.85
N THR A 476 2.31 19.68 9.88
CA THR A 476 2.48 18.81 8.70
C THR A 476 3.37 17.62 9.02
N ALA A 477 3.05 16.44 8.50
CA ALA A 477 3.93 15.27 8.61
C ALA A 477 5.25 15.52 7.83
N ALA A 478 6.36 15.68 8.53
CA ALA A 478 7.63 16.10 7.92
C ALA A 478 8.19 15.05 6.93
N LEU A 479 7.90 13.76 7.16
CA LEU A 479 8.32 12.65 6.30
C LEU A 479 7.24 12.19 5.32
N SER A 480 6.08 12.86 5.24
CA SER A 480 5.06 12.50 4.26
C SER A 480 5.61 12.65 2.84
N ALA A 481 5.40 11.62 2.02
CA ALA A 481 5.72 11.65 0.60
C ALA A 481 4.85 12.66 -0.16
N ILE A 482 3.65 12.91 0.35
CA ILE A 482 2.64 13.81 -0.25
C ILE A 482 2.41 15.08 0.58
N LYS A 483 3.39 15.50 1.39
CA LYS A 483 3.31 16.82 2.02
C LYS A 483 3.30 17.92 0.96
N PRO A 484 2.51 19.00 1.14
CA PRO A 484 2.42 20.12 0.21
C PRO A 484 3.78 20.76 -0.08
N CYS A 485 3.92 21.36 -1.24
CA CYS A 485 5.09 22.13 -1.64
C CYS A 485 4.73 23.62 -1.58
N PRO A 486 5.15 24.39 -0.56
CA PRO A 486 4.77 25.80 -0.41
C PRO A 486 5.16 26.70 -1.58
N ASP A 487 6.25 26.40 -2.28
CA ASP A 487 6.69 27.14 -3.47
C ASP A 487 5.82 26.86 -4.70
N HIS A 488 4.98 25.84 -4.63
CA HIS A 488 4.08 25.37 -5.69
C HIS A 488 2.67 25.15 -5.14
N PRO A 489 1.95 26.22 -4.75
CA PRO A 489 0.60 26.10 -4.20
C PRO A 489 -0.43 25.56 -5.20
N GLU A 490 -0.11 25.59 -6.49
CA GLU A 490 -0.91 24.99 -7.57
C GLU A 490 -0.79 23.46 -7.64
N TRP A 491 0.18 22.85 -6.95
CA TRP A 491 0.30 21.40 -6.85
C TRP A 491 -0.63 20.90 -5.76
N ASP A 492 -1.72 20.27 -6.16
CA ASP A 492 -2.84 19.89 -5.30
C ASP A 492 -3.06 18.38 -5.21
N CYS A 493 -2.25 17.60 -5.92
CA CYS A 493 -2.37 16.14 -5.94
C CYS A 493 -1.02 15.43 -6.16
N ALA A 494 -1.04 14.11 -5.97
CA ALA A 494 0.08 13.23 -6.29
C ALA A 494 -0.39 12.06 -7.15
N VAL A 495 0.38 11.75 -8.21
CA VAL A 495 0.22 10.54 -9.01
C VAL A 495 1.13 9.47 -8.44
N TRP A 496 0.58 8.33 -8.08
CA TRP A 496 1.33 7.17 -7.58
C TRP A 496 1.56 6.17 -8.70
N PHE A 497 2.79 5.70 -8.79
CA PHE A 497 3.19 4.64 -9.71
C PHE A 497 3.78 3.48 -8.93
N ASP A 498 3.08 2.35 -8.95
CA ASP A 498 3.57 1.08 -8.43
C ASP A 498 3.86 0.15 -9.60
N ILE A 499 5.12 -0.24 -9.77
CA ILE A 499 5.51 -1.18 -10.82
C ILE A 499 5.83 -2.52 -10.16
N LEU A 500 5.08 -3.55 -10.53
CA LEU A 500 5.13 -4.83 -9.85
C LEU A 500 5.80 -5.90 -10.72
N THR A 501 6.46 -6.85 -10.07
CA THR A 501 7.00 -8.06 -10.70
C THR A 501 7.00 -9.21 -9.69
N LEU A 502 7.11 -10.44 -10.16
CA LEU A 502 7.29 -11.59 -9.25
C LEU A 502 8.68 -11.52 -8.60
N PRO A 503 8.81 -11.84 -7.31
CA PRO A 503 10.11 -11.86 -6.62
C PRO A 503 11.12 -12.75 -7.34
N GLY A 504 12.35 -12.27 -7.45
CA GLY A 504 13.43 -13.00 -8.14
C GLY A 504 13.39 -12.98 -9.67
N THR A 505 12.53 -12.15 -10.29
CA THR A 505 12.52 -11.96 -11.75
C THR A 505 13.86 -11.40 -12.23
N PRO A 506 14.54 -12.06 -13.18
CA PRO A 506 15.83 -11.59 -13.69
C PRO A 506 15.73 -10.17 -14.30
N PHE A 507 16.79 -9.38 -14.11
CA PHE A 507 16.91 -8.00 -14.62
C PHE A 507 15.93 -6.99 -14.01
N SER A 508 15.06 -7.37 -13.09
CA SER A 508 14.14 -6.42 -12.47
C SER A 508 14.85 -5.31 -11.68
N PRO A 509 15.94 -5.54 -10.91
CA PRO A 509 16.65 -4.45 -10.26
C PRO A 509 17.24 -3.44 -11.25
N GLN A 510 17.80 -3.91 -12.38
CA GLN A 510 18.32 -3.03 -13.42
C GLN A 510 17.22 -2.19 -14.06
N PHE A 511 16.09 -2.81 -14.37
CA PHE A 511 14.93 -2.10 -14.91
C PHE A 511 14.42 -1.02 -13.95
N TYR A 512 14.31 -1.36 -12.67
CA TYR A 512 13.90 -0.41 -11.64
C TYR A 512 14.90 0.73 -11.45
N THR A 513 16.21 0.46 -11.52
CA THR A 513 17.25 1.50 -11.49
C THR A 513 17.05 2.50 -12.63
N GLU A 514 16.89 2.01 -13.87
CA GLU A 514 16.71 2.87 -15.05
C GLU A 514 15.40 3.67 -14.99
N VAL A 515 14.32 3.09 -14.45
CA VAL A 515 13.04 3.78 -14.26
C VAL A 515 13.17 4.85 -13.18
N GLU A 516 13.79 4.54 -12.04
CA GLU A 516 14.00 5.49 -10.93
C GLU A 516 14.83 6.70 -11.40
N GLU A 517 15.94 6.45 -12.09
CA GLU A 517 16.80 7.51 -12.64
C GLU A 517 16.05 8.39 -13.64
N TRP A 518 15.27 7.79 -14.54
CA TRP A 518 14.47 8.53 -15.50
C TRP A 518 13.38 9.36 -14.81
N MET A 519 12.64 8.77 -13.87
CA MET A 519 11.59 9.49 -13.13
C MET A 519 12.16 10.66 -12.33
N SER A 520 13.30 10.46 -11.66
CA SER A 520 13.99 11.53 -10.90
C SER A 520 14.41 12.69 -11.80
N GLN A 521 14.82 12.43 -13.03
CA GLN A 521 15.19 13.45 -14.00
C GLN A 521 13.98 14.13 -14.67
N ARG A 522 12.93 13.32 -14.96
CA ARG A 522 11.76 13.80 -15.70
C ARG A 522 10.83 14.64 -14.83
N TYR A 523 10.62 14.23 -13.59
CA TYR A 523 9.68 14.89 -12.68
C TYR A 523 10.38 15.95 -11.83
N GLN A 524 10.81 17.02 -12.52
CA GLN A 524 11.42 18.22 -11.96
C GLN A 524 10.78 19.45 -12.59
N GLY A 525 10.63 20.52 -11.84
CA GLY A 525 10.10 21.80 -12.31
C GLY A 525 8.57 21.89 -12.35
N ASP A 526 7.88 21.06 -13.13
CA ASP A 526 6.42 20.99 -13.21
C ASP A 526 5.82 19.91 -12.28
N SER A 527 6.66 19.19 -11.57
CA SER A 527 6.32 18.10 -10.65
C SER A 527 7.51 17.77 -9.75
N LEU A 528 7.27 16.95 -8.72
CA LEU A 528 8.30 16.49 -7.78
C LEU A 528 8.07 15.03 -7.40
N MET A 529 9.07 14.17 -7.60
CA MET A 529 9.01 12.76 -7.22
C MET A 529 9.53 12.55 -5.78
N ARG A 530 8.80 11.77 -4.98
CA ARG A 530 9.23 11.26 -3.67
C ARG A 530 9.00 9.75 -3.56
N PRO A 531 9.82 9.01 -2.78
CA PRO A 531 9.62 7.57 -2.61
C PRO A 531 8.38 7.23 -1.79
N GLU A 532 7.70 6.15 -2.12
CA GLU A 532 6.70 5.51 -1.26
C GLU A 532 7.43 4.63 -0.23
N TRP A 533 7.36 4.98 1.05
CA TRP A 533 8.19 4.38 2.10
C TRP A 533 8.05 2.88 2.25
N SER A 534 6.87 2.33 1.97
CA SER A 534 6.61 0.89 2.10
C SER A 534 7.18 0.05 0.95
N LYS A 535 7.49 0.67 -0.19
CA LYS A 535 7.87 0.01 -1.44
C LYS A 535 9.38 -0.06 -1.64
N GLY A 536 9.81 -0.54 -2.81
CA GLY A 536 11.19 -0.49 -3.27
C GLY A 536 11.53 0.88 -3.86
N TRP A 537 12.70 1.39 -3.50
CA TRP A 537 13.33 2.62 -4.00
C TRP A 537 14.84 2.57 -3.71
N GLY A 538 15.60 3.55 -4.19
CA GLY A 538 17.04 3.59 -3.99
C GLY A 538 17.74 2.38 -4.62
N TYR A 539 17.41 2.11 -5.89
CA TYR A 539 17.88 0.91 -6.57
C TYR A 539 19.35 0.98 -6.96
N THR A 540 19.95 -0.19 -7.00
CA THR A 540 21.17 -0.50 -7.74
C THR A 540 20.83 -1.62 -8.73
N ASN A 541 21.71 -1.89 -9.69
CA ASN A 541 21.53 -3.01 -10.62
C ASN A 541 21.37 -4.39 -9.95
N GLN A 542 21.48 -4.46 -8.63
CA GLN A 542 21.41 -5.71 -7.85
C GLN A 542 20.19 -5.76 -6.93
N LYS A 543 19.80 -4.64 -6.33
CA LYS A 543 18.75 -4.61 -5.30
C LYS A 543 18.20 -3.22 -5.02
N ALA A 544 17.03 -3.17 -4.40
CA ALA A 544 16.47 -1.97 -3.79
C ALA A 544 17.25 -1.55 -2.51
N TRP A 545 17.03 -0.33 -2.05
CA TRP A 545 17.60 0.29 -0.85
C TRP A 545 19.13 0.21 -0.78
N GLY A 546 19.77 0.06 -1.95
CA GLY A 546 21.23 -0.09 -2.08
C GLY A 546 21.95 1.19 -2.50
N SER A 547 21.28 2.11 -3.21
CA SER A 547 21.87 3.32 -3.76
C SER A 547 22.17 4.33 -2.66
N SER A 548 23.47 4.54 -2.37
CA SER A 548 23.89 5.60 -1.43
C SER A 548 23.59 6.99 -1.99
N HIS A 549 23.70 7.18 -3.31
CA HIS A 549 23.35 8.46 -3.94
C HIS A 549 21.89 8.81 -3.68
N TYR A 550 20.97 7.88 -3.97
CA TYR A 550 19.55 8.13 -3.79
C TYR A 550 19.17 8.37 -2.31
N ILE A 551 19.71 7.55 -1.40
CA ILE A 551 19.38 7.64 0.03
C ILE A 551 20.03 8.86 0.70
N ASP A 552 21.28 9.15 0.38
CA ASP A 552 22.06 10.18 1.09
C ASP A 552 21.88 11.59 0.50
N TYR A 553 21.46 11.71 -0.79
CA TYR A 553 21.33 12.99 -1.49
C TYR A 553 19.93 13.23 -2.07
N GLU A 554 19.40 12.33 -2.89
CA GLU A 554 18.12 12.55 -3.57
C GLU A 554 16.95 12.64 -2.58
N ILE A 555 16.78 11.65 -1.69
CA ILE A 555 15.70 11.65 -0.70
C ILE A 555 15.73 12.92 0.19
N PRO A 556 16.86 13.30 0.83
CA PRO A 556 16.93 14.55 1.58
C PRO A 556 16.61 15.79 0.73
N HIS A 557 17.09 15.84 -0.51
CA HIS A 557 16.86 16.95 -1.42
C HIS A 557 15.37 17.13 -1.74
N VAL A 558 14.69 16.09 -2.23
CA VAL A 558 13.27 16.18 -2.63
C VAL A 558 12.33 16.36 -1.42
N HIS A 559 12.75 15.94 -0.23
CA HIS A 559 12.01 16.21 1.00
C HIS A 559 12.24 17.61 1.58
N ALA A 560 13.34 18.27 1.21
CA ALA A 560 13.64 19.64 1.64
C ALA A 560 13.13 20.69 0.64
N GLN A 561 12.92 20.32 -0.63
CA GLN A 561 12.54 21.25 -1.69
C GLN A 561 11.24 22.01 -1.34
N GLY A 562 11.31 23.35 -1.33
CA GLY A 562 10.19 24.22 -0.98
C GLY A 562 9.71 24.13 0.47
N GLN A 563 10.47 23.48 1.37
CA GLN A 563 10.07 23.25 2.74
C GLN A 563 10.82 24.14 3.73
N ALA A 564 10.15 24.55 4.79
CA ALA A 564 10.82 25.15 5.94
C ALA A 564 11.77 24.11 6.60
N ASP A 565 12.87 24.57 7.19
CA ASP A 565 13.88 23.71 7.83
C ASP A 565 13.29 22.73 8.85
N ARG A 566 12.20 23.11 9.52
CA ARG A 566 11.50 22.26 10.50
C ARG A 566 10.80 21.03 9.86
N LEU A 567 10.59 21.00 8.54
CA LEU A 567 9.90 19.92 7.82
C LEU A 567 10.85 19.05 7.00
N THR A 568 12.14 19.07 7.32
CA THR A 568 13.16 18.26 6.67
C THR A 568 13.37 16.90 7.37
N ILE A 569 14.00 15.97 6.68
CA ILE A 569 14.44 14.68 7.25
C ILE A 569 15.34 14.91 8.45
N ARG A 570 16.27 15.87 8.36
CA ARG A 570 17.20 16.21 9.44
C ARG A 570 16.46 16.67 10.71
N SER A 571 15.48 17.55 10.59
CA SER A 571 14.65 18.01 11.69
C SER A 571 13.90 16.85 12.35
N SER A 572 13.28 15.97 11.54
CA SER A 572 12.59 14.78 12.06
C SER A 572 13.54 13.85 12.81
N SER A 573 14.74 13.62 12.26
CA SER A 573 15.78 12.82 12.92
C SER A 573 16.16 13.38 14.28
N GLN A 574 16.32 14.69 14.40
CA GLN A 574 16.66 15.35 15.68
C GLN A 574 15.57 15.15 16.73
N ILE A 575 14.30 15.35 16.35
CA ILE A 575 13.16 15.13 17.25
C ILE A 575 13.10 13.67 17.70
N LEU A 576 13.17 12.73 16.77
CA LEU A 576 13.10 11.30 17.10
C LEU A 576 14.26 10.85 17.99
N LYS A 577 15.47 11.41 17.79
CA LYS A 577 16.62 11.18 18.67
C LYS A 577 16.44 11.77 20.08
N GLN A 578 15.80 12.94 20.20
CA GLN A 578 15.48 13.55 21.49
C GLN A 578 14.59 12.64 22.33
N TYR A 579 13.59 12.00 21.73
CA TYR A 579 12.62 11.13 22.43
C TYR A 579 13.06 9.66 22.53
N ASP A 580 14.09 9.25 21.80
CA ASP A 580 14.73 7.95 21.92
C ASP A 580 16.26 8.11 21.86
N PRO A 581 16.89 8.74 22.91
CA PRO A 581 18.31 9.02 22.95
C PRO A 581 19.18 7.73 22.99
N HIS A 582 18.59 6.63 23.45
CA HIS A 582 19.26 5.32 23.52
C HIS A 582 19.10 4.49 22.24
N ALA A 583 18.45 5.07 21.22
CA ALA A 583 18.26 4.42 19.93
C ALA A 583 17.64 3.02 20.02
N VAL A 584 16.66 2.85 20.93
CA VAL A 584 15.97 1.57 21.15
C VAL A 584 15.09 1.22 19.94
N PHE A 585 14.45 2.24 19.33
CA PHE A 585 13.55 2.08 18.19
C PHE A 585 14.27 2.30 16.86
N THR A 586 15.31 1.55 16.57
CA THR A 586 16.12 1.71 15.35
C THR A 586 16.12 0.47 14.50
N ALA A 587 16.12 0.67 13.17
CA ALA A 587 16.38 -0.35 12.16
C ALA A 587 17.45 0.16 11.18
N PRO A 588 18.26 -0.71 10.54
CA PRO A 588 19.34 -0.28 9.66
C PRO A 588 18.89 0.69 8.57
N LEU A 589 17.79 0.39 7.86
CA LEU A 589 17.29 1.25 6.79
C LEU A 589 16.81 2.61 7.31
N SER A 590 15.99 2.64 8.37
CA SER A 590 15.50 3.90 8.93
C SER A 590 16.65 4.79 9.44
N MET A 591 17.74 4.20 9.96
CA MET A 591 18.92 4.95 10.39
C MET A 591 19.74 5.50 9.22
N ARG A 592 19.71 4.85 8.06
CA ARG A 592 20.35 5.38 6.85
C ARG A 592 19.58 6.58 6.28
N VAL A 593 18.26 6.54 6.31
CA VAL A 593 17.41 7.65 5.84
C VAL A 593 17.43 8.83 6.81
N LEU A 594 17.42 8.55 8.13
CA LEU A 594 17.35 9.56 9.20
C LEU A 594 18.74 9.84 9.80
N LYS A 595 19.72 10.10 8.96
CA LYS A 595 21.09 10.49 9.38
C LYS A 595 21.15 11.83 10.10
#